data_36aef64b52eb0b14fa17eb86488d5ec0
#
_entry.id   36aef64b52eb0b14fa17eb86488d5ec0
#
_cell.length_a   1.000
_cell.length_b   1.000
_cell.length_c   1.000
_cell.angle_alpha   90.00
_cell.angle_beta   90.00
_cell.angle_gamma   90.00
#
_symmetry.space_group_name_H-M   'P 1'
#
loop_
_entity.id
_entity.type
_entity.pdbx_description
1 polymer ?
#
loop_
_entity_poly.entity_id
_entity_poly.type
_entity_poly.pdbx_seq_one_letter_code
_entity_poly.pdbx_strand_id
1 'polypeptide(L)'
;MVRRAAEGAPIGIATDATTSEYTRAGNFRIDKSGILISATGERVQGWSLNTITGLLNTTDPIGDIIVPVGTNRPAKVTTNFNMNLNLDASASNGSTFAVPVSLYDSLGNSHVISATFTKTGVNTWDASISTTDSDVTAITPAGPWTFIFNSTGGLDTVTGTGYNATTGQIEGIGLTLGNGASTPQNVNWSPWATIPTGTPPVGSGRLSQFAQPSSSSTIFQDGLPAAQLSDVSIGDDGAVLALYSNGSQQEVARLTLVSIRNPDSLVSVGNNNFRTGVGSSIPVAGLAGTGGRGSIAGKSLESSNVDIAEEFTKLIIFQRSYSANARVVTTTDEISQETINLKR
;
A
#
# COMPACT_ATOMS: atom_id res chain seq x y z
N MET A 1 -18.35 3.43 -3.82
CA MET A 1 -19.44 3.79 -2.89
C MET A 1 -19.04 5.07 -2.16
N VAL A 2 -19.95 6.01 -2.03
CA VAL A 2 -19.73 7.28 -1.31
C VAL A 2 -20.85 7.51 -0.31
N ARG A 3 -20.59 8.31 0.72
CA ARG A 3 -21.57 8.64 1.75
C ARG A 3 -21.73 10.15 1.85
N ARG A 4 -22.97 10.64 1.74
CA ARG A 4 -23.26 12.03 2.06
C ARG A 4 -23.26 12.20 3.58
N ALA A 5 -22.39 13.05 4.09
CA ALA A 5 -22.28 13.37 5.51
C ALA A 5 -22.44 14.90 5.67
N ALA A 6 -23.10 15.34 6.74
CA ALA A 6 -23.11 16.75 7.10
C ALA A 6 -21.70 17.21 7.46
N GLU A 7 -21.40 18.49 7.27
CA GLU A 7 -20.12 19.08 7.69
C GLU A 7 -19.95 18.87 9.22
N GLY A 8 -18.79 18.37 9.63
CA GLY A 8 -18.52 18.03 11.02
C GLY A 8 -19.12 16.71 11.52
N ALA A 9 -19.82 15.95 10.68
CA ALA A 9 -20.32 14.63 11.08
C ALA A 9 -19.16 13.70 11.49
N PRO A 10 -19.32 12.88 12.54
CA PRO A 10 -18.27 11.97 12.99
C PRO A 10 -17.86 11.02 11.88
N ILE A 11 -16.58 10.68 11.87
CA ILE A 11 -16.04 9.60 11.03
C ILE A 11 -16.70 8.31 11.48
N GLY A 12 -17.24 7.53 10.55
CA GLY A 12 -17.99 6.36 10.95
C GLY A 12 -18.28 5.38 9.83
N ILE A 13 -18.84 4.28 10.26
CA ILE A 13 -19.28 3.18 9.43
C ILE A 13 -20.54 3.62 8.67
N ALA A 14 -20.66 3.22 7.40
CA ALA A 14 -21.87 3.40 6.62
C ALA A 14 -22.99 2.46 7.13
N THR A 15 -23.58 2.79 8.27
CA THR A 15 -24.64 1.97 8.90
C THR A 15 -26.01 2.20 8.30
N ASP A 16 -26.18 3.27 7.51
CA ASP A 16 -27.49 3.68 7.00
C ASP A 16 -27.53 3.66 5.46
N ALA A 17 -28.34 2.76 4.92
CA ALA A 17 -28.56 2.65 3.48
C ALA A 17 -29.13 3.92 2.85
N THR A 18 -29.76 4.80 3.65
CA THR A 18 -30.35 6.05 3.17
C THR A 18 -29.34 7.14 2.87
N THR A 19 -28.12 7.05 3.45
CA THR A 19 -27.02 8.00 3.23
C THR A 19 -26.00 7.50 2.22
N SER A 20 -26.09 6.23 1.80
CA SER A 20 -25.16 5.63 0.83
C SER A 20 -25.53 6.03 -0.59
N GLU A 21 -24.56 6.55 -1.30
CA GLU A 21 -24.64 6.91 -2.71
C GLU A 21 -23.58 6.14 -3.51
N TYR A 22 -23.80 5.99 -4.79
CA TYR A 22 -22.92 5.26 -5.70
C TYR A 22 -22.48 6.19 -6.81
N THR A 23 -21.20 6.22 -7.11
CA THR A 23 -20.64 7.04 -8.18
C THR A 23 -19.61 6.26 -8.98
N ARG A 24 -19.45 6.60 -10.25
CA ARG A 24 -18.32 6.19 -11.10
C ARG A 24 -17.24 7.28 -11.18
N ALA A 25 -17.57 8.51 -10.75
CA ALA A 25 -16.58 9.60 -10.75
C ALA A 25 -15.44 9.29 -9.80
N GLY A 26 -14.22 9.19 -10.34
CA GLY A 26 -13.00 8.83 -9.61
C GLY A 26 -12.11 10.02 -9.24
N ASN A 27 -12.57 11.25 -9.44
CA ASN A 27 -11.86 12.48 -9.11
C ASN A 27 -11.93 12.78 -7.60
N PHE A 28 -11.20 11.99 -6.83
CA PHE A 28 -11.15 12.11 -5.37
C PHE A 28 -10.11 13.13 -4.92
N ARG A 29 -10.30 13.66 -3.74
CA ARG A 29 -9.38 14.55 -3.03
C ARG A 29 -9.38 14.22 -1.54
N ILE A 30 -8.34 14.65 -0.83
CA ILE A 30 -8.25 14.49 0.61
C ILE A 30 -8.59 15.82 1.26
N ASP A 31 -9.45 15.79 2.26
CA ASP A 31 -9.80 16.96 3.04
C ASP A 31 -8.75 17.27 4.13
N LYS A 32 -8.97 18.39 4.87
CA LYS A 32 -8.07 18.81 5.96
C LYS A 32 -7.99 17.80 7.11
N SER A 33 -8.99 16.94 7.24
CA SER A 33 -9.09 15.90 8.28
C SER A 33 -8.51 14.56 7.83
N GLY A 34 -7.96 14.48 6.61
CA GLY A 34 -7.44 13.25 6.05
C GLY A 34 -8.51 12.34 5.46
N ILE A 35 -9.76 12.77 5.33
CA ILE A 35 -10.83 11.96 4.76
C ILE A 35 -10.77 12.04 3.24
N LEU A 36 -10.88 10.90 2.56
CA LEU A 36 -10.98 10.84 1.11
C LEU A 36 -12.40 11.22 0.70
N ILE A 37 -12.55 12.30 -0.09
CA ILE A 37 -13.82 12.83 -0.53
C ILE A 37 -13.89 12.90 -2.05
N SER A 38 -15.14 12.86 -2.59
CA SER A 38 -15.43 13.15 -3.99
C SER A 38 -15.20 14.64 -4.30
N ALA A 39 -15.26 15.02 -5.57
CA ALA A 39 -15.21 16.43 -5.98
C ALA A 39 -16.34 17.27 -5.37
N THR A 40 -17.46 16.66 -5.07
CA THR A 40 -18.68 17.26 -4.54
C THR A 40 -18.81 17.19 -3.02
N GLY A 41 -17.82 16.56 -2.35
CA GLY A 41 -17.68 16.56 -0.89
C GLY A 41 -18.23 15.32 -0.18
N GLU A 42 -18.75 14.33 -0.91
CA GLU A 42 -19.16 13.05 -0.32
C GLU A 42 -17.94 12.24 0.11
N ARG A 43 -18.03 11.56 1.25
CA ARG A 43 -16.96 10.73 1.79
C ARG A 43 -16.89 9.39 1.06
N VAL A 44 -15.71 9.05 0.56
CA VAL A 44 -15.46 7.78 -0.11
C VAL A 44 -15.43 6.66 0.90
N GLN A 45 -16.07 5.54 0.58
CA GLN A 45 -16.23 4.41 1.47
C GLN A 45 -15.32 3.26 1.07
N GLY A 46 -14.77 2.60 2.09
CA GLY A 46 -13.88 1.45 1.91
C GLY A 46 -13.41 0.89 3.24
N TRP A 47 -12.32 0.16 3.19
CA TRP A 47 -11.64 -0.35 4.36
C TRP A 47 -10.38 0.47 4.62
N SER A 48 -10.26 1.03 5.82
CA SER A 48 -9.06 1.74 6.24
C SER A 48 -8.13 0.82 7.01
N LEU A 49 -6.84 1.14 6.99
CA LEU A 49 -5.84 0.48 7.81
C LEU A 49 -6.23 0.57 9.29
N ASN A 50 -6.17 -0.54 9.98
CA ASN A 50 -6.30 -0.54 11.43
C ASN A 50 -5.06 0.12 12.06
N THR A 51 -5.24 1.23 12.73
CA THR A 51 -4.15 2.04 13.30
C THR A 51 -3.40 1.33 14.43
N ILE A 52 -3.99 0.31 15.04
CA ILE A 52 -3.39 -0.45 16.16
C ILE A 52 -2.54 -1.60 15.60
N THR A 53 -3.10 -2.38 14.65
CA THR A 53 -2.44 -3.57 14.11
C THR A 53 -1.58 -3.29 12.89
N GLY A 54 -1.75 -2.14 12.25
CA GLY A 54 -1.07 -1.81 11.00
C GLY A 54 -1.49 -2.67 9.80
N LEU A 55 -2.59 -3.43 9.92
CA LEU A 55 -3.09 -4.33 8.90
C LEU A 55 -4.41 -3.82 8.30
N LEU A 56 -4.58 -4.06 7.02
CA LEU A 56 -5.85 -3.86 6.34
C LEU A 56 -6.69 -5.14 6.48
N ASN A 57 -7.89 -5.01 7.06
CA ASN A 57 -8.82 -6.12 7.19
C ASN A 57 -10.09 -5.85 6.39
N THR A 58 -10.30 -6.59 5.32
CA THR A 58 -11.46 -6.46 4.44
C THR A 58 -12.73 -7.13 4.97
N THR A 59 -12.65 -7.78 6.12
CA THR A 59 -13.82 -8.32 6.84
C THR A 59 -14.43 -7.32 7.82
N ASP A 60 -13.73 -6.20 8.10
CA ASP A 60 -14.24 -5.14 8.94
C ASP A 60 -15.40 -4.39 8.24
N PRO A 61 -16.26 -3.72 9.00
CA PRO A 61 -17.32 -2.90 8.41
C PRO A 61 -16.76 -1.81 7.51
N ILE A 62 -17.44 -1.59 6.37
CA ILE A 62 -17.08 -0.52 5.43
C ILE A 62 -17.31 0.84 6.10
N GLY A 63 -16.34 1.73 6.02
CA GLY A 63 -16.38 3.05 6.62
C GLY A 63 -15.78 4.14 5.74
N ASP A 64 -15.67 5.34 6.28
CA ASP A 64 -14.98 6.45 5.63
C ASP A 64 -13.49 6.14 5.49
N ILE A 65 -12.93 6.37 4.33
CA ILE A 65 -11.49 6.18 4.09
C ILE A 65 -10.72 7.35 4.70
N ILE A 66 -9.78 7.00 5.58
CA ILE A 66 -8.93 7.95 6.27
C ILE A 66 -7.49 7.76 5.82
N VAL A 67 -6.88 8.84 5.38
CA VAL A 67 -5.46 8.91 5.03
C VAL A 67 -4.75 9.67 6.16
N PRO A 68 -3.61 9.21 6.66
CA PRO A 68 -2.90 9.82 7.79
C PRO A 68 -2.18 11.12 7.39
N VAL A 69 -2.93 12.16 7.01
CA VAL A 69 -2.41 13.46 6.62
C VAL A 69 -1.88 14.22 7.84
N GLY A 70 -0.72 14.84 7.71
CA GLY A 70 -0.13 15.69 8.75
C GLY A 70 0.45 14.92 9.95
N THR A 71 0.43 13.61 9.93
CA THR A 71 1.09 12.77 10.92
C THR A 71 2.40 12.19 10.36
N ASN A 72 3.43 12.18 11.18
CA ASN A 72 4.65 11.46 10.83
C ASN A 72 4.40 9.96 10.99
N ARG A 73 4.78 9.19 9.99
CA ARG A 73 4.91 7.75 10.17
C ARG A 73 6.06 7.50 11.15
N PRO A 74 5.82 6.79 12.26
CA PRO A 74 6.91 6.46 13.17
C PRO A 74 7.96 5.60 12.46
N ALA A 75 9.18 5.68 12.94
CA ALA A 75 10.26 4.82 12.49
C ALA A 75 9.89 3.35 12.70
N LYS A 76 10.35 2.50 11.80
CA LYS A 76 10.31 1.04 11.97
C LYS A 76 11.72 0.59 12.34
N VAL A 77 11.86 0.06 13.55
CA VAL A 77 13.11 -0.52 14.02
C VAL A 77 13.55 -1.66 13.09
N THR A 78 14.84 -1.71 12.77
CA THR A 78 15.41 -2.85 12.06
C THR A 78 15.40 -4.08 12.98
N THR A 79 14.76 -5.14 12.51
CA THR A 79 14.73 -6.43 13.21
C THR A 79 15.46 -7.52 12.45
N ASN A 80 15.56 -7.37 11.14
CA ASN A 80 16.26 -8.36 10.30
C ASN A 80 17.12 -7.64 9.26
N PHE A 81 18.29 -8.22 9.00
CA PHE A 81 19.10 -7.82 7.88
C PHE A 81 19.71 -9.03 7.18
N ASN A 82 20.08 -8.86 5.93
CA ASN A 82 20.82 -9.83 5.16
C ASN A 82 21.74 -9.13 4.16
N MET A 83 22.73 -9.87 3.68
CA MET A 83 23.68 -9.40 2.70
C MET A 83 24.02 -10.51 1.71
N ASN A 84 24.04 -10.18 0.43
CA ASN A 84 24.52 -11.06 -0.62
C ASN A 84 25.94 -10.63 -0.96
N LEU A 85 26.90 -11.55 -0.82
CA LEU A 85 28.31 -11.24 -1.06
C LEU A 85 29.09 -12.43 -1.60
N ASN A 86 30.20 -12.14 -2.26
CA ASN A 86 31.22 -13.09 -2.61
C ASN A 86 32.46 -12.81 -1.78
N LEU A 87 33.07 -13.88 -1.22
CA LEU A 87 34.35 -13.85 -0.54
C LEU A 87 35.42 -14.50 -1.45
N ASP A 88 36.59 -13.90 -1.53
CA ASP A 88 37.63 -14.37 -2.43
C ASP A 88 38.23 -15.70 -1.98
N ALA A 89 37.95 -16.76 -2.73
CA ALA A 89 38.51 -18.10 -2.47
C ALA A 89 40.04 -18.12 -2.49
N SER A 90 40.70 -17.24 -3.27
CA SER A 90 42.15 -17.17 -3.44
C SER A 90 42.83 -16.25 -2.41
N ALA A 91 42.08 -15.56 -1.57
CA ALA A 91 42.63 -14.70 -0.52
C ALA A 91 43.52 -15.51 0.45
N SER A 92 44.53 -14.87 1.00
CA SER A 92 45.39 -15.50 2.03
C SER A 92 44.68 -15.60 3.38
N ASN A 93 45.05 -16.57 4.20
CA ASN A 93 44.55 -16.58 5.59
C ASN A 93 44.94 -15.29 6.32
N GLY A 94 44.00 -14.75 7.08
CA GLY A 94 44.11 -13.43 7.72
C GLY A 94 43.64 -12.27 6.86
N SER A 95 43.30 -12.47 5.58
CA SER A 95 42.69 -11.44 4.76
C SER A 95 41.30 -11.08 5.29
N THR A 96 40.96 -9.79 5.30
CA THR A 96 39.70 -9.27 5.84
C THR A 96 38.88 -8.59 4.75
N PHE A 97 37.56 -8.70 4.86
CA PHE A 97 36.61 -8.02 4.03
C PHE A 97 35.48 -7.44 4.92
N ALA A 98 35.28 -6.15 4.94
CA ALA A 98 34.32 -5.47 5.78
C ALA A 98 33.14 -4.93 4.95
N VAL A 99 31.93 -5.16 5.44
CA VAL A 99 30.67 -4.75 4.79
C VAL A 99 29.88 -3.87 5.77
N PRO A 100 29.67 -2.59 5.48
CA PRO A 100 28.84 -1.72 6.32
C PRO A 100 27.35 -2.02 6.10
N VAL A 101 26.59 -2.06 7.19
CA VAL A 101 25.14 -2.25 7.20
C VAL A 101 24.51 -1.12 8.02
N SER A 102 23.58 -0.38 7.43
CA SER A 102 22.82 0.66 8.13
C SER A 102 21.57 0.06 8.75
N LEU A 103 21.39 0.25 10.05
CA LEU A 103 20.23 -0.19 10.83
C LEU A 103 19.50 1.04 11.37
N TYR A 104 18.19 0.95 11.53
CA TYR A 104 17.39 2.05 12.10
C TYR A 104 16.90 1.67 13.48
N ASP A 105 17.01 2.61 14.43
CA ASP A 105 16.52 2.48 15.79
C ASP A 105 15.02 2.84 15.93
N SER A 106 14.50 2.80 17.15
CA SER A 106 13.09 3.13 17.44
C SER A 106 12.77 4.63 17.28
N LEU A 107 13.77 5.50 17.25
CA LEU A 107 13.62 6.94 16.98
C LEU A 107 13.81 7.28 15.50
N GLY A 108 14.32 6.33 14.70
CA GLY A 108 14.59 6.49 13.27
C GLY A 108 16.00 6.96 12.94
N ASN A 109 16.91 6.98 13.92
CA ASN A 109 18.32 7.26 13.66
C ASN A 109 18.96 6.06 12.97
N SER A 110 19.87 6.35 12.06
CA SER A 110 20.62 5.33 11.34
C SER A 110 21.95 5.05 12.06
N HIS A 111 22.15 3.79 12.42
CA HIS A 111 23.38 3.27 13.02
C HIS A 111 24.09 2.38 12.00
N VAL A 112 25.40 2.59 11.81
CA VAL A 112 26.20 1.78 10.89
C VAL A 112 27.01 0.77 11.68
N ILE A 113 26.71 -0.51 11.44
CA ILE A 113 27.53 -1.63 11.90
C ILE A 113 28.37 -2.16 10.73
N SER A 114 29.51 -2.71 11.01
CA SER A 114 30.40 -3.33 10.01
C SER A 114 30.54 -4.81 10.30
N ALA A 115 30.09 -5.64 9.35
CA ALA A 115 30.35 -7.09 9.37
C ALA A 115 31.71 -7.34 8.72
N THR A 116 32.69 -7.75 9.51
CA THR A 116 34.05 -8.03 9.05
C THR A 116 34.27 -9.52 8.94
N PHE A 117 34.53 -9.97 7.72
CA PHE A 117 34.89 -11.36 7.40
C PHE A 117 36.39 -11.52 7.37
N THR A 118 36.93 -12.51 8.08
CA THR A 118 38.34 -12.82 8.13
C THR A 118 38.53 -14.26 7.65
N LYS A 119 39.40 -14.49 6.68
CA LYS A 119 39.71 -15.83 6.20
C LYS A 119 40.57 -16.57 7.21
N THR A 120 40.10 -17.69 7.75
CA THR A 120 40.74 -18.45 8.79
C THR A 120 41.32 -19.79 8.27
N GLY A 121 40.83 -20.29 7.14
CA GLY A 121 41.28 -21.54 6.56
C GLY A 121 40.79 -21.79 5.14
N VAL A 122 41.05 -22.99 4.64
CA VAL A 122 40.48 -23.41 3.36
C VAL A 122 38.99 -23.49 3.47
N ASN A 123 38.29 -22.75 2.60
CA ASN A 123 36.82 -22.65 2.58
C ASN A 123 36.19 -22.18 3.90
N THR A 124 36.94 -21.53 4.78
CA THR A 124 36.48 -21.14 6.10
C THR A 124 36.73 -19.66 6.35
N TRP A 125 35.69 -18.97 6.79
CA TRP A 125 35.73 -17.57 7.14
C TRP A 125 35.06 -17.35 8.48
N ASP A 126 35.63 -16.48 9.30
CA ASP A 126 35.01 -16.00 10.52
C ASP A 126 34.45 -14.58 10.30
N ALA A 127 33.24 -14.33 10.75
CA ALA A 127 32.63 -13.02 10.72
C ALA A 127 32.45 -12.45 12.12
N SER A 128 32.73 -11.16 12.28
CA SER A 128 32.46 -10.39 13.49
C SER A 128 31.74 -9.09 13.14
N ILE A 129 30.93 -8.56 14.06
CA ILE A 129 30.28 -7.28 13.91
C ILE A 129 30.92 -6.28 14.85
N SER A 130 31.27 -5.13 14.30
CA SER A 130 31.79 -3.98 15.04
C SER A 130 31.11 -2.69 14.59
N THR A 131 31.29 -1.62 15.32
CA THR A 131 30.82 -0.30 14.93
C THR A 131 31.80 0.78 15.38
N THR A 132 31.78 1.89 14.67
CA THR A 132 32.44 3.16 15.06
C THR A 132 31.42 4.22 15.48
N ASP A 133 30.14 3.87 15.50
CA ASP A 133 29.07 4.74 15.91
C ASP A 133 29.09 4.92 17.44
N SER A 134 29.22 6.17 17.90
CA SER A 134 29.29 6.50 19.32
C SER A 134 27.99 6.23 20.09
N ASP A 135 26.87 6.18 19.39
CA ASP A 135 25.57 5.91 20.00
C ASP A 135 25.35 4.41 20.27
N VAL A 136 26.13 3.56 19.64
CA VAL A 136 26.11 2.09 19.89
C VAL A 136 27.20 1.74 20.89
N THR A 137 26.84 1.61 22.14
CA THR A 137 27.83 1.40 23.25
C THR A 137 28.28 -0.05 23.38
N ALA A 138 27.49 -1.03 22.95
CA ALA A 138 27.86 -2.45 22.94
C ALA A 138 27.08 -3.24 21.88
N ILE A 139 27.69 -4.30 21.37
CA ILE A 139 27.06 -5.30 20.50
C ILE A 139 27.26 -6.67 21.12
N THR A 140 26.19 -7.43 21.34
CA THR A 140 26.26 -8.74 22.01
C THR A 140 25.23 -9.72 21.42
N PRO A 141 25.66 -10.89 20.87
CA PRO A 141 27.04 -11.26 20.57
C PRO A 141 27.60 -10.48 19.39
N ALA A 142 28.90 -10.16 19.41
CA ALA A 142 29.61 -9.52 18.30
C ALA A 142 30.29 -10.54 17.35
N GLY A 143 30.07 -11.82 17.56
CA GLY A 143 30.78 -12.91 16.89
C GLY A 143 31.91 -13.51 17.76
N PRO A 144 32.86 -14.28 17.19
CA PRO A 144 32.86 -14.67 15.78
C PRO A 144 31.82 -15.74 15.43
N TRP A 145 31.34 -15.70 14.18
CA TRP A 145 30.54 -16.74 13.55
C TRP A 145 31.38 -17.35 12.41
N THR A 146 31.46 -18.67 12.38
CA THR A 146 32.25 -19.37 11.36
C THR A 146 31.36 -19.82 10.22
N PHE A 147 31.74 -19.43 9.01
CA PHE A 147 31.10 -19.76 7.74
C PHE A 147 31.97 -20.75 6.98
N ILE A 148 31.44 -21.92 6.67
CA ILE A 148 32.15 -22.98 5.91
C ILE A 148 31.44 -23.08 4.54
N PHE A 149 32.29 -23.11 3.49
CA PHE A 149 31.82 -23.21 2.11
C PHE A 149 32.15 -24.59 1.55
N ASN A 150 31.29 -25.11 0.69
CA ASN A 150 31.52 -26.37 0.00
C ASN A 150 32.50 -26.21 -1.16
N SER A 151 32.86 -27.35 -1.80
CA SER A 151 33.79 -27.37 -2.93
C SER A 151 33.29 -26.64 -4.19
N THR A 152 32.00 -26.32 -4.27
CA THR A 152 31.40 -25.56 -5.39
C THR A 152 31.27 -24.07 -5.09
N GLY A 153 31.78 -23.61 -3.93
CA GLY A 153 31.76 -22.21 -3.51
C GLY A 153 30.46 -21.74 -2.87
N GLY A 154 29.49 -22.62 -2.66
CA GLY A 154 28.25 -22.32 -1.93
C GLY A 154 28.45 -22.43 -0.43
N LEU A 155 27.65 -21.66 0.34
CA LEU A 155 27.63 -21.77 1.80
C LEU A 155 27.11 -23.16 2.20
N ASP A 156 27.84 -23.84 3.11
CA ASP A 156 27.52 -25.18 3.58
C ASP A 156 27.09 -25.19 5.04
N THR A 157 27.85 -24.55 5.91
CA THR A 157 27.58 -24.55 7.35
C THR A 157 27.87 -23.20 7.97
N VAL A 158 27.03 -22.83 8.94
CA VAL A 158 27.24 -21.66 9.80
C VAL A 158 27.21 -22.12 11.24
N THR A 159 28.19 -21.66 12.04
CA THR A 159 28.26 -21.95 13.47
C THR A 159 28.62 -20.70 14.25
N GLY A 160 28.26 -20.65 15.52
CA GLY A 160 28.56 -19.51 16.41
C GLY A 160 27.42 -19.21 17.37
N THR A 161 27.66 -18.31 18.31
CA THR A 161 26.67 -17.91 19.33
C THR A 161 25.46 -17.26 18.66
N GLY A 162 24.25 -17.71 19.02
CA GLY A 162 22.99 -17.20 18.48
C GLY A 162 22.60 -17.78 17.12
N TYR A 163 23.40 -18.66 16.50
CA TYR A 163 22.97 -19.33 15.28
C TYR A 163 21.89 -20.38 15.57
N ASN A 164 20.75 -20.24 14.93
CA ASN A 164 19.63 -21.16 15.04
C ASN A 164 19.49 -21.96 13.74
N ALA A 165 19.81 -23.27 13.80
CA ALA A 165 19.75 -24.14 12.64
C ALA A 165 18.33 -24.38 12.09
N THR A 166 17.28 -24.15 12.90
CA THR A 166 15.88 -24.30 12.47
C THR A 166 15.43 -23.13 11.62
N THR A 167 15.83 -21.91 11.98
CA THR A 167 15.48 -20.69 11.24
C THR A 167 16.56 -20.31 10.22
N GLY A 168 17.77 -20.89 10.32
CA GLY A 168 18.91 -20.55 9.50
C GLY A 168 19.43 -19.12 9.76
N GLN A 169 19.13 -18.54 10.91
CA GLN A 169 19.48 -17.16 11.26
C GLN A 169 20.45 -17.12 12.43
N ILE A 170 21.24 -16.05 12.47
CA ILE A 170 21.96 -15.63 13.66
C ILE A 170 21.02 -14.69 14.38
N GLU A 171 20.47 -15.12 15.49
CA GLU A 171 19.41 -14.43 16.22
C GLU A 171 19.95 -13.68 17.44
N GLY A 172 19.25 -12.60 17.79
CA GLY A 172 19.49 -11.89 19.04
C GLY A 172 20.80 -11.11 19.09
N ILE A 173 21.28 -10.58 17.97
CA ILE A 173 22.38 -9.61 17.97
C ILE A 173 21.84 -8.33 18.61
N GLY A 174 22.14 -8.11 19.89
CA GLY A 174 21.67 -6.96 20.67
C GLY A 174 22.62 -5.77 20.53
N LEU A 175 22.08 -4.64 20.07
CA LEU A 175 22.78 -3.35 20.09
C LEU A 175 22.32 -2.58 21.33
N THR A 176 23.26 -2.21 22.18
CA THR A 176 22.99 -1.31 23.31
C THR A 176 23.16 0.13 22.84
N LEU A 177 22.06 0.90 22.87
CA LEU A 177 22.00 2.26 22.36
C LEU A 177 22.07 3.27 23.51
N GLY A 178 22.85 4.34 23.33
CA GLY A 178 23.03 5.43 24.31
C GLY A 178 22.25 6.70 23.98
N ASN A 179 21.50 6.73 22.85
CA ASN A 179 20.80 7.91 22.34
C ASN A 179 19.34 8.05 22.84
N GLY A 180 18.92 7.22 23.80
CA GLY A 180 17.54 7.21 24.32
C GLY A 180 16.54 6.37 23.52
N ALA A 181 16.96 5.69 22.46
CA ALA A 181 16.15 4.70 21.76
C ALA A 181 15.93 3.44 22.61
N SER A 182 14.96 2.60 22.22
CA SER A 182 14.71 1.31 22.89
C SER A 182 15.97 0.44 22.85
N THR A 183 16.41 -0.03 24.01
CA THR A 183 17.64 -0.81 24.17
C THR A 183 17.42 -2.02 25.09
N PRO A 184 18.00 -3.22 24.81
CA PRO A 184 18.76 -3.53 23.61
C PRO A 184 17.86 -3.62 22.35
N GLN A 185 18.35 -3.15 21.22
CA GLN A 185 17.74 -3.41 19.94
C GLN A 185 18.26 -4.76 19.43
N ASN A 186 17.40 -5.75 19.32
CA ASN A 186 17.76 -7.06 18.81
C ASN A 186 17.55 -7.14 17.30
N VAL A 187 18.59 -7.56 16.58
CA VAL A 187 18.53 -7.79 15.13
C VAL A 187 18.96 -9.20 14.80
N ASN A 188 18.38 -9.75 13.75
CA ASN A 188 18.71 -11.09 13.27
C ASN A 188 19.40 -10.96 11.90
N TRP A 189 20.44 -11.73 11.72
CA TRP A 189 21.16 -11.84 10.45
C TRP A 189 20.78 -13.13 9.73
N SER A 190 20.30 -13.02 8.49
CA SER A 190 19.91 -14.16 7.65
C SER A 190 20.97 -14.45 6.59
N PRO A 191 21.92 -15.36 6.85
CA PRO A 191 22.95 -15.76 5.88
C PRO A 191 22.41 -16.68 4.77
N TRP A 192 21.23 -17.23 4.91
CA TRP A 192 20.58 -18.10 3.95
C TRP A 192 19.47 -17.40 3.18
N ALA A 193 19.37 -17.68 1.88
CA ALA A 193 18.23 -17.28 1.06
C ALA A 193 17.08 -18.28 1.21
N THR A 194 17.41 -19.57 1.27
CA THR A 194 16.49 -20.65 1.66
C THR A 194 17.15 -21.44 2.78
N ILE A 195 16.38 -21.73 3.82
CA ILE A 195 16.86 -22.48 4.99
C ILE A 195 17.33 -23.87 4.53
N PRO A 196 18.55 -24.30 4.92
CA PRO A 196 19.01 -25.62 4.57
C PRO A 196 18.15 -26.70 5.21
N THR A 197 17.67 -27.66 4.40
CA THR A 197 16.87 -28.80 4.86
C THR A 197 17.46 -30.11 4.34
N GLY A 198 17.29 -31.18 5.10
CA GLY A 198 17.77 -32.50 4.72
C GLY A 198 19.19 -32.83 5.25
N THR A 199 19.70 -34.00 4.87
CA THR A 199 21.03 -34.48 5.26
C THR A 199 21.70 -35.12 4.03
N PRO A 200 22.71 -34.48 3.38
CA PRO A 200 23.27 -33.17 3.72
C PRO A 200 22.26 -32.03 3.49
N PRO A 201 22.37 -30.91 4.23
CA PRO A 201 21.46 -29.80 4.07
C PRO A 201 21.59 -29.20 2.67
N VAL A 202 20.43 -29.00 2.00
CA VAL A 202 20.35 -28.36 0.69
C VAL A 202 19.64 -27.03 0.88
N GLY A 203 20.40 -25.95 0.78
CA GLY A 203 19.90 -24.58 0.87
C GLY A 203 20.71 -23.66 -0.03
N SER A 204 20.16 -22.49 -0.37
CA SER A 204 20.94 -21.47 -1.07
C SER A 204 21.40 -20.41 -0.07
N GLY A 205 22.73 -20.33 0.11
CA GLY A 205 23.37 -19.27 0.89
C GLY A 205 23.27 -17.93 0.16
N ARG A 206 23.24 -16.85 0.93
CA ARG A 206 23.45 -15.48 0.43
C ARG A 206 24.91 -15.13 0.28
N LEU A 207 25.78 -15.93 0.88
CA LEU A 207 27.21 -15.83 0.81
C LEU A 207 27.76 -16.89 -0.13
N SER A 208 28.73 -16.51 -0.96
CA SER A 208 29.45 -17.39 -1.86
C SER A 208 30.94 -17.18 -1.72
N GLN A 209 31.72 -18.16 -2.15
CA GLN A 209 33.18 -18.11 -2.15
C GLN A 209 33.72 -18.56 -3.50
N PHE A 210 33.97 -17.60 -4.39
CA PHE A 210 34.59 -17.83 -5.69
C PHE A 210 35.92 -17.10 -5.78
N ALA A 211 36.81 -17.56 -6.68
CA ALA A 211 38.11 -16.92 -6.93
C ALA A 211 37.98 -15.63 -7.72
N GLN A 212 37.28 -14.65 -7.11
CA GLN A 212 37.12 -13.30 -7.57
C GLN A 212 37.21 -12.35 -6.36
N PRO A 213 37.61 -11.09 -6.54
CA PRO A 213 37.68 -10.13 -5.44
C PRO A 213 36.44 -10.13 -4.58
N SER A 214 36.62 -10.08 -3.26
CA SER A 214 35.49 -9.98 -2.33
C SER A 214 34.65 -8.75 -2.62
N SER A 215 33.34 -8.94 -2.72
CA SER A 215 32.39 -7.88 -3.05
C SER A 215 31.04 -8.15 -2.43
N SER A 216 30.30 -7.09 -2.09
CA SER A 216 28.88 -7.15 -1.70
C SER A 216 28.03 -6.68 -2.85
N SER A 217 26.98 -7.43 -3.19
CA SER A 217 26.06 -7.07 -4.28
C SER A 217 24.79 -6.40 -3.78
N THR A 218 24.25 -6.86 -2.65
CA THR A 218 23.00 -6.33 -2.08
C THR A 218 23.03 -6.47 -0.58
N ILE A 219 22.67 -5.39 0.11
CA ILE A 219 22.42 -5.35 1.55
C ILE A 219 20.95 -4.97 1.73
N PHE A 220 20.24 -5.76 2.51
CA PHE A 220 18.83 -5.53 2.81
C PHE A 220 18.61 -5.49 4.32
N GLN A 221 17.77 -4.61 4.77
CA GLN A 221 17.26 -4.53 6.14
C GLN A 221 15.79 -4.08 6.11
N ASP A 222 15.04 -4.40 7.15
CA ASP A 222 13.59 -4.19 7.22
C ASP A 222 13.16 -2.94 8.00
N GLY A 223 14.11 -2.16 8.52
CA GLY A 223 13.87 -0.91 9.22
C GLY A 223 13.59 0.25 8.27
N LEU A 224 12.99 1.31 8.78
CA LEU A 224 12.70 2.52 8.03
C LEU A 224 12.82 3.74 8.96
N PRO A 225 13.39 4.85 8.49
CA PRO A 225 13.37 6.10 9.24
C PRO A 225 11.94 6.65 9.33
N ALA A 226 11.71 7.53 10.30
CA ALA A 226 10.48 8.30 10.37
C ALA A 226 10.28 9.10 9.07
N ALA A 227 9.05 9.19 8.59
CA ALA A 227 8.77 9.83 7.31
C ALA A 227 7.43 10.56 7.32
N GLN A 228 7.34 11.63 6.53
CA GLN A 228 6.11 12.37 6.31
C GLN A 228 5.39 11.86 5.06
N LEU A 229 4.07 11.97 5.04
CA LEU A 229 3.28 11.69 3.85
C LEU A 229 3.65 12.71 2.75
N SER A 230 4.06 12.23 1.59
CA SER A 230 4.43 13.04 0.42
C SER A 230 3.31 13.09 -0.60
N ASP A 231 2.70 11.93 -0.89
CA ASP A 231 1.64 11.84 -1.92
C ASP A 231 0.73 10.65 -1.63
N VAL A 232 -0.45 10.64 -2.26
CA VAL A 232 -1.42 9.54 -2.19
C VAL A 232 -1.87 9.18 -3.58
N SER A 233 -1.81 7.91 -3.91
CA SER A 233 -2.26 7.39 -5.20
C SER A 233 -3.21 6.22 -5.04
N ILE A 234 -4.03 5.97 -6.06
CA ILE A 234 -4.93 4.82 -6.13
C ILE A 234 -4.35 3.82 -7.14
N GLY A 235 -4.17 2.59 -6.71
CA GLY A 235 -3.73 1.48 -7.54
C GLY A 235 -4.86 0.84 -8.35
N ASP A 236 -4.50 -0.03 -9.29
CA ASP A 236 -5.45 -0.68 -10.21
C ASP A 236 -6.41 -1.67 -9.55
N ASP A 237 -6.12 -2.09 -8.33
CA ASP A 237 -6.99 -2.95 -7.51
C ASP A 237 -7.84 -2.16 -6.51
N GLY A 238 -7.76 -0.83 -6.54
CA GLY A 238 -8.43 0.07 -5.61
C GLY A 238 -7.72 0.24 -4.28
N ALA A 239 -6.47 -0.19 -4.16
CA ALA A 239 -5.62 0.12 -3.02
C ALA A 239 -5.29 1.61 -2.99
N VAL A 240 -5.48 2.25 -1.84
CA VAL A 240 -5.04 3.62 -1.58
C VAL A 240 -3.64 3.56 -1.01
N LEU A 241 -2.66 3.99 -1.79
CA LEU A 241 -1.25 3.92 -1.48
C LEU A 241 -0.74 5.27 -1.01
N ALA A 242 -0.23 5.33 0.19
CA ALA A 242 0.48 6.48 0.72
C ALA A 242 1.97 6.37 0.36
N LEU A 243 2.51 7.39 -0.30
CA LEU A 243 3.93 7.54 -0.59
C LEU A 243 4.54 8.46 0.47
N TYR A 244 5.60 8.01 1.12
CA TYR A 244 6.29 8.76 2.17
C TYR A 244 7.58 9.40 1.66
N SER A 245 8.07 10.43 2.37
CA SER A 245 9.27 11.19 2.04
C SER A 245 10.57 10.35 1.96
N ASN A 246 10.58 9.17 2.59
CA ASN A 246 11.68 8.20 2.52
C ASN A 246 11.56 7.24 1.32
N GLY A 247 10.62 7.48 0.38
CA GLY A 247 10.37 6.64 -0.79
C GLY A 247 9.58 5.36 -0.49
N SER A 248 9.23 5.08 0.76
CA SER A 248 8.42 3.91 1.09
C SER A 248 6.96 4.13 0.71
N GLN A 249 6.29 3.06 0.25
CA GLN A 249 4.86 3.04 -0.01
C GLN A 249 4.15 2.12 0.99
N GLN A 250 2.96 2.52 1.41
CA GLN A 250 2.11 1.70 2.25
C GLN A 250 0.67 1.78 1.79
N GLU A 251 -0.01 0.65 1.73
CA GLU A 251 -1.46 0.61 1.56
C GLU A 251 -2.11 1.08 2.86
N VAL A 252 -2.84 2.20 2.80
CA VAL A 252 -3.51 2.81 3.97
C VAL A 252 -5.01 2.57 3.98
N ALA A 253 -5.57 2.26 2.82
CA ALA A 253 -6.98 1.93 2.67
C ALA A 253 -7.23 1.19 1.37
N ARG A 254 -8.43 0.65 1.23
CA ARG A 254 -8.90 0.02 -0.01
C ARG A 254 -10.31 0.45 -0.34
N LEU A 255 -10.52 0.85 -1.59
CA LEU A 255 -11.81 1.29 -2.11
C LEU A 255 -12.80 0.13 -2.16
N THR A 256 -14.06 0.40 -1.81
CA THR A 256 -15.15 -0.53 -1.97
C THR A 256 -15.83 -0.34 -3.31
N LEU A 257 -15.96 -1.40 -4.10
CA LEU A 257 -16.86 -1.48 -5.24
C LEU A 257 -18.17 -2.15 -4.85
N VAL A 258 -19.27 -1.68 -5.47
CA VAL A 258 -20.60 -2.21 -5.24
C VAL A 258 -21.14 -2.78 -6.55
N SER A 259 -21.57 -4.03 -6.53
CA SER A 259 -22.28 -4.68 -7.63
C SER A 259 -23.78 -4.50 -7.43
N ILE A 260 -24.46 -3.99 -8.45
CA ILE A 260 -25.91 -3.80 -8.49
C ILE A 260 -26.42 -4.53 -9.74
N ARG A 261 -27.28 -5.53 -9.54
CA ARG A 261 -27.74 -6.42 -10.63
C ARG A 261 -28.52 -5.70 -11.70
N ASN A 262 -29.26 -4.65 -11.33
CA ASN A 262 -30.05 -3.82 -12.25
C ASN A 262 -29.64 -2.34 -12.08
N PRO A 263 -28.60 -1.88 -12.79
CA PRO A 263 -28.12 -0.49 -12.65
C PRO A 263 -29.14 0.55 -13.16
N ASP A 264 -30.02 0.19 -14.10
CA ASP A 264 -31.02 1.09 -14.65
C ASP A 264 -32.14 1.46 -13.64
N SER A 265 -32.26 0.68 -12.56
CA SER A 265 -33.18 0.98 -11.45
C SER A 265 -32.65 2.03 -10.46
N LEU A 266 -31.41 2.46 -10.63
CA LEU A 266 -30.82 3.47 -9.78
C LEU A 266 -31.43 4.87 -10.09
N VAL A 267 -31.67 5.61 -9.03
CA VAL A 267 -32.17 6.99 -9.13
C VAL A 267 -30.98 7.95 -9.09
N SER A 268 -30.84 8.78 -10.12
CA SER A 268 -29.85 9.87 -10.11
C SER A 268 -30.22 10.92 -9.08
N VAL A 269 -29.25 11.28 -8.23
CA VAL A 269 -29.42 12.33 -7.20
C VAL A 269 -28.57 13.59 -7.49
N GLY A 270 -28.04 13.66 -8.71
CA GLY A 270 -27.17 14.75 -9.17
C GLY A 270 -25.67 14.43 -8.92
N ASN A 271 -24.80 15.26 -9.50
CA ASN A 271 -23.33 15.18 -9.33
C ASN A 271 -22.71 13.81 -9.70
N ASN A 272 -23.30 13.10 -10.67
CA ASN A 272 -22.93 11.72 -11.03
C ASN A 272 -23.09 10.70 -9.88
N ASN A 273 -23.90 11.04 -8.89
CA ASN A 273 -24.26 10.13 -7.80
C ASN A 273 -25.64 9.50 -8.02
N PHE A 274 -25.75 8.26 -7.58
CA PHE A 274 -26.94 7.43 -7.72
C PHE A 274 -27.32 6.83 -6.37
N ARG A 275 -28.61 6.61 -6.17
CA ARG A 275 -29.16 5.86 -5.02
C ARG A 275 -29.96 4.67 -5.49
N THR A 276 -30.15 3.71 -4.61
CA THR A 276 -31.10 2.62 -4.82
C THR A 276 -32.53 3.16 -4.85
N GLY A 277 -33.28 2.77 -5.87
CA GLY A 277 -34.71 3.09 -6.02
C GLY A 277 -35.60 1.91 -5.66
N VAL A 278 -36.90 2.11 -5.77
CA VAL A 278 -37.89 1.05 -5.66
C VAL A 278 -37.67 0.08 -6.84
N GLY A 279 -37.36 -1.19 -6.54
CA GLY A 279 -37.04 -2.19 -7.57
C GLY A 279 -35.56 -2.41 -7.80
N SER A 280 -34.68 -1.67 -7.14
CA SER A 280 -33.25 -1.96 -7.15
C SER A 280 -32.96 -3.22 -6.36
N SER A 281 -32.05 -4.06 -6.88
CA SER A 281 -31.50 -5.18 -6.10
C SER A 281 -30.65 -4.65 -4.93
N ILE A 282 -30.53 -5.46 -3.89
CA ILE A 282 -29.66 -5.14 -2.75
C ILE A 282 -28.22 -4.97 -3.25
N PRO A 283 -27.58 -3.83 -2.99
CA PRO A 283 -26.21 -3.60 -3.39
C PRO A 283 -25.25 -4.52 -2.65
N VAL A 284 -24.33 -5.17 -3.36
CA VAL A 284 -23.34 -6.07 -2.77
C VAL A 284 -21.96 -5.42 -2.86
N ALA A 285 -21.48 -4.94 -1.72
CA ALA A 285 -20.15 -4.33 -1.60
C ALA A 285 -19.03 -5.38 -1.54
N GLY A 286 -17.84 -5.02 -2.02
CA GLY A 286 -16.67 -5.89 -1.96
C GLY A 286 -15.47 -5.30 -2.70
N LEU A 287 -14.42 -6.10 -2.81
CA LEU A 287 -13.18 -5.71 -3.47
C LEU A 287 -13.33 -5.64 -4.99
N ALA A 288 -12.53 -4.79 -5.63
CA ALA A 288 -12.39 -4.75 -7.08
C ALA A 288 -11.96 -6.12 -7.63
N GLY A 289 -12.45 -6.47 -8.83
CA GLY A 289 -12.11 -7.72 -9.50
C GLY A 289 -12.67 -9.00 -8.86
N THR A 290 -13.45 -8.91 -7.78
CA THR A 290 -14.01 -10.08 -7.09
C THR A 290 -15.54 -10.14 -7.20
N GLY A 291 -16.13 -11.33 -7.19
CA GLY A 291 -17.59 -11.53 -7.16
C GLY A 291 -18.34 -10.84 -8.32
N GLY A 292 -17.75 -10.79 -9.51
CA GLY A 292 -18.35 -10.15 -10.69
C GLY A 292 -18.27 -8.63 -10.69
N ARG A 293 -17.55 -8.00 -9.76
CA ARG A 293 -17.26 -6.56 -9.77
C ARG A 293 -16.13 -6.26 -10.75
N GLY A 294 -16.21 -5.08 -11.40
CA GLY A 294 -15.16 -4.60 -12.30
C GLY A 294 -13.85 -4.33 -11.60
N SER A 295 -12.79 -4.08 -12.38
CA SER A 295 -11.52 -3.56 -11.90
C SER A 295 -11.55 -2.04 -11.76
N ILE A 296 -10.65 -1.51 -10.95
CA ILE A 296 -10.36 -0.07 -10.89
C ILE A 296 -9.10 0.18 -11.72
N ALA A 297 -9.13 1.18 -12.59
CA ALA A 297 -7.93 1.67 -13.24
C ALA A 297 -7.43 2.90 -12.46
N GLY A 298 -6.29 2.73 -11.80
CA GLY A 298 -5.66 3.79 -11.04
C GLY A 298 -5.12 4.90 -11.95
N LYS A 299 -4.95 6.11 -11.40
CA LYS A 299 -4.35 7.28 -12.09
C LYS A 299 -5.03 7.66 -13.41
N SER A 300 -6.28 7.24 -13.61
CA SER A 300 -7.07 7.54 -14.79
C SER A 300 -8.48 7.99 -14.43
N LEU A 301 -9.10 8.73 -15.31
CA LEU A 301 -10.50 9.17 -15.19
C LEU A 301 -11.27 8.64 -16.38
N GLU A 302 -12.50 8.16 -16.12
CA GLU A 302 -13.41 7.76 -17.18
C GLU A 302 -13.87 8.98 -17.99
N SER A 303 -13.72 8.93 -19.31
CA SER A 303 -14.19 9.98 -20.20
C SER A 303 -15.71 9.95 -20.32
N SER A 304 -16.34 11.12 -20.53
CA SER A 304 -17.76 11.19 -20.81
C SER A 304 -18.08 10.51 -22.15
N ASN A 305 -19.16 9.72 -22.18
CA ASN A 305 -19.74 9.15 -23.39
C ASN A 305 -20.89 10.02 -23.96
N VAL A 306 -21.12 11.19 -23.42
CA VAL A 306 -22.16 12.13 -23.87
C VAL A 306 -21.58 13.05 -24.92
N ASP A 307 -22.19 13.05 -26.12
CA ASP A 307 -21.91 14.02 -27.17
C ASP A 307 -22.80 15.25 -27.00
N ILE A 308 -22.16 16.37 -26.72
CA ILE A 308 -22.86 17.67 -26.50
C ILE A 308 -23.67 18.07 -27.74
N ALA A 309 -23.17 17.84 -28.96
CA ALA A 309 -23.84 18.20 -30.19
C ALA A 309 -25.13 17.38 -30.38
N GLU A 310 -25.09 16.08 -30.06
CA GLU A 310 -26.24 15.21 -30.10
C GLU A 310 -27.31 15.65 -29.07
N GLU A 311 -26.92 15.97 -27.86
CA GLU A 311 -27.83 16.41 -26.81
C GLU A 311 -28.48 17.79 -27.14
N PHE A 312 -27.71 18.74 -27.70
CA PHE A 312 -28.30 19.98 -28.20
C PHE A 312 -29.27 19.74 -29.34
N THR A 313 -29.01 18.83 -30.26
CA THR A 313 -29.93 18.46 -31.33
C THR A 313 -31.23 17.89 -30.77
N LYS A 314 -31.14 16.98 -29.79
CA LYS A 314 -32.31 16.45 -29.08
C LYS A 314 -33.11 17.57 -28.40
N LEU A 315 -32.44 18.50 -27.72
CA LEU A 315 -33.07 19.64 -27.07
C LEU A 315 -33.86 20.54 -28.06
N ILE A 316 -33.25 20.81 -29.22
CA ILE A 316 -33.92 21.57 -30.30
C ILE A 316 -35.18 20.82 -30.81
N ILE A 317 -35.08 19.51 -31.00
CA ILE A 317 -36.19 18.65 -31.42
C ILE A 317 -37.32 18.71 -30.37
N PHE A 318 -37.01 18.56 -29.10
CA PHE A 318 -38.00 18.65 -28.02
C PHE A 318 -38.64 20.02 -27.93
N GLN A 319 -37.88 21.11 -28.06
CA GLN A 319 -38.44 22.48 -28.10
C GLN A 319 -39.39 22.68 -29.28
N ARG A 320 -39.02 22.19 -30.47
CA ARG A 320 -39.90 22.27 -31.66
C ARG A 320 -41.16 21.43 -31.48
N SER A 321 -41.05 20.23 -30.90
CA SER A 321 -42.21 19.38 -30.64
C SER A 321 -43.14 19.99 -29.61
N TYR A 322 -42.59 20.59 -28.56
CA TYR A 322 -43.40 21.33 -27.57
C TYR A 322 -44.11 22.51 -28.21
N SER A 323 -43.38 23.32 -29.02
CA SER A 323 -43.99 24.47 -29.72
C SER A 323 -45.07 24.05 -30.74
N ALA A 324 -44.88 22.91 -31.42
CA ALA A 324 -45.87 22.36 -32.33
C ALA A 324 -47.16 21.95 -31.57
N ASN A 325 -46.99 21.23 -30.45
CA ASN A 325 -48.15 20.83 -29.61
C ASN A 325 -48.88 22.04 -29.03
N ALA A 326 -48.15 23.07 -28.59
CA ALA A 326 -48.77 24.32 -28.12
C ALA A 326 -49.61 25.02 -29.22
N ARG A 327 -49.08 25.02 -30.47
CA ARG A 327 -49.85 25.57 -31.60
C ARG A 327 -51.12 24.77 -31.92
N VAL A 328 -51.09 23.44 -31.80
CA VAL A 328 -52.31 22.61 -31.95
C VAL A 328 -53.38 23.01 -30.95
N VAL A 329 -53.02 23.28 -29.69
CA VAL A 329 -53.97 23.73 -28.68
C VAL A 329 -54.54 25.10 -29.04
N THR A 330 -53.68 26.08 -29.43
CA THR A 330 -54.17 27.41 -29.79
C THR A 330 -55.03 27.41 -31.02
N THR A 331 -54.72 26.65 -32.06
CA THR A 331 -55.58 26.50 -33.25
C THR A 331 -56.89 25.80 -32.96
N THR A 332 -56.91 24.85 -32.03
CA THR A 332 -58.14 24.21 -31.58
C THR A 332 -59.05 25.19 -30.84
N ASP A 333 -58.46 26.03 -30.00
CA ASP A 333 -59.19 27.11 -29.32
C ASP A 333 -59.75 28.13 -30.33
N GLU A 334 -59.01 28.57 -31.33
CA GLU A 334 -59.45 29.46 -32.40
C GLU A 334 -60.64 28.87 -33.18
N ILE A 335 -60.50 27.58 -33.61
CA ILE A 335 -61.57 26.85 -34.30
C ILE A 335 -62.81 26.75 -33.41
N SER A 336 -62.71 26.49 -32.12
CA SER A 336 -63.77 26.43 -31.17
C SER A 336 -64.47 27.79 -31.05
N GLN A 337 -63.72 28.87 -30.98
CA GLN A 337 -64.31 30.26 -30.93
C GLN A 337 -65.03 30.64 -32.23
N GLU A 338 -64.48 30.33 -33.39
CA GLU A 338 -65.11 30.53 -34.67
C GLU A 338 -66.44 29.73 -34.78
N THR A 339 -66.41 28.46 -34.34
CA THR A 339 -67.57 27.58 -34.34
C THR A 339 -68.70 28.14 -33.45
N ILE A 340 -68.33 28.72 -32.29
CA ILE A 340 -69.31 29.38 -31.39
C ILE A 340 -69.87 30.64 -32.05
N ASN A 341 -69.07 31.42 -32.76
CA ASN A 341 -69.49 32.65 -33.44
C ASN A 341 -70.39 32.39 -34.65
N LEU A 342 -70.23 31.22 -35.33
CA LEU A 342 -71.10 30.81 -36.44
C LEU A 342 -72.55 30.41 -36.02
N LYS A 343 -72.79 30.21 -34.72
CA LYS A 343 -74.05 29.77 -34.17
C LYS A 343 -74.90 30.95 -33.72
N ARG A 344 -74.49 32.17 -34.00
CA ARG A 344 -75.28 33.42 -33.75
C ARG A 344 -76.04 33.87 -34.98
#